data_959f094c86feded992d19b2613f4f376
#
_entry.id   959f094c86feded992d19b2613f4f376
#
_cell.length_a   1.000
_cell.length_b   1.000
_cell.length_c   1.000
_cell.angle_alpha   90.00
_cell.angle_beta   90.00
_cell.angle_gamma   90.00
#
_symmetry.space_group_name_H-M   'P 1'
#
loop_
_entity.id
_entity.type
_entity.pdbx_description
1 polymer ?
#
loop_
_entity_poly.entity_id
_entity_poly.type
_entity_poly.pdbx_seq_one_letter_code
_entity_poly.pdbx_strand_id
1 'polypeptide(L)'
;MSFVWNGIRLTMKEHNMFEGDPGEAGLFYKPSFNIKSWLRDIIVAFVIAIFIIIFVVQPVKVEGTSMQPVLMDQERIFVNRFIYQFADISRGDVVVFRYPKDVNKSFIKRVLAVPGDEIEIRAGMVYLNGRRVDEPYVPPEFLDKRSYPRTIVPPGRYFVMGDHRNSSNDSRNWGFVEKRLIYGKAFFCYWPVDNLGLVK
;
A
#
# COMPACT_ATOMS: atom_id res chain seq x y z
N MET A 1 41.00 13.26 -55.99
CA MET A 1 41.98 13.73 -55.01
C MET A 1 42.29 12.57 -54.08
N SER A 2 43.46 11.96 -54.20
CA SER A 2 43.81 10.76 -53.41
C SER A 2 44.73 11.19 -52.26
N PHE A 3 44.34 10.86 -51.06
CA PHE A 3 45.15 10.97 -49.85
C PHE A 3 45.62 9.58 -49.41
N VAL A 4 46.91 9.39 -49.27
CA VAL A 4 47.53 8.18 -48.74
C VAL A 4 48.00 8.49 -47.33
N TRP A 5 47.53 7.73 -46.36
CA TRP A 5 48.07 7.69 -44.99
C TRP A 5 48.20 6.23 -44.55
N ASN A 6 49.40 5.82 -44.14
CA ASN A 6 49.74 4.52 -43.54
C ASN A 6 49.33 3.25 -44.31
N GLY A 7 49.64 3.17 -45.61
CA GLY A 7 49.73 1.87 -46.32
C GLY A 7 48.38 1.19 -46.64
N ILE A 8 47.25 1.82 -46.42
CA ILE A 8 45.94 1.25 -46.79
C ILE A 8 45.38 2.05 -47.97
N ARG A 9 45.25 1.40 -49.11
CA ARG A 9 44.62 1.95 -50.29
C ARG A 9 43.11 1.76 -50.20
N LEU A 10 42.38 2.81 -49.89
CA LEU A 10 40.91 2.80 -49.98
C LEU A 10 40.52 3.24 -51.39
N THR A 11 40.07 2.29 -52.20
CA THR A 11 39.39 2.58 -53.47
C THR A 11 37.92 2.86 -53.13
N MET A 12 37.49 4.11 -53.25
CA MET A 12 36.08 4.43 -53.27
C MET A 12 35.49 3.90 -54.56
N LYS A 13 34.69 2.84 -54.47
CA LYS A 13 33.81 2.38 -55.55
C LYS A 13 32.61 3.34 -55.52
N GLU A 14 32.48 4.14 -56.58
CA GLU A 14 31.25 4.93 -56.77
C GLU A 14 30.08 3.94 -56.85
N HIS A 15 29.27 3.92 -55.81
CA HIS A 15 28.02 3.20 -55.81
C HIS A 15 26.97 4.15 -56.38
N ASN A 16 26.54 3.87 -57.62
CA ASN A 16 25.39 4.55 -58.23
C ASN A 16 24.20 4.40 -57.28
N MET A 17 23.87 5.50 -56.61
CA MET A 17 22.60 5.67 -55.95
C MET A 17 21.53 5.89 -57.01
N PHE A 18 20.46 5.12 -56.94
CA PHE A 18 19.28 5.12 -57.78
C PHE A 18 19.26 4.06 -58.92
N GLU A 19 19.30 2.80 -58.51
CA GLU A 19 18.56 1.77 -59.20
C GLU A 19 17.80 1.00 -58.13
N GLY A 20 16.67 1.56 -57.70
CA GLY A 20 15.71 0.90 -56.81
C GLY A 20 15.01 -0.19 -57.56
N ASP A 21 15.25 -1.44 -57.18
CA ASP A 21 14.47 -2.59 -57.66
C ASP A 21 12.99 -2.35 -57.31
N PRO A 22 12.06 -2.27 -58.30
CA PRO A 22 10.64 -2.10 -58.04
C PRO A 22 9.97 -3.31 -57.39
N GLY A 23 10.73 -4.31 -56.92
CA GLY A 23 10.26 -5.56 -56.35
C GLY A 23 10.20 -5.60 -54.82
N GLU A 24 10.85 -4.68 -54.08
CA GLU A 24 10.69 -4.57 -52.64
C GLU A 24 9.53 -3.63 -52.29
N ALA A 25 8.31 -4.04 -52.64
CA ALA A 25 7.12 -3.54 -52.00
C ALA A 25 7.25 -3.89 -50.51
N GLY A 26 7.66 -2.88 -49.70
CA GLY A 26 7.79 -3.01 -48.25
C GLY A 26 6.63 -3.79 -47.68
N LEU A 27 6.92 -4.88 -47.02
CA LEU A 27 5.98 -5.62 -46.19
C LEU A 27 5.48 -4.67 -45.11
N PHE A 28 4.54 -3.79 -45.48
CA PHE A 28 3.71 -3.11 -44.49
C PHE A 28 2.92 -4.22 -43.79
N TYR A 29 3.45 -4.68 -42.62
CA TYR A 29 2.71 -5.53 -41.72
C TYR A 29 1.41 -4.80 -41.39
N LYS A 30 0.36 -5.17 -42.10
CA LYS A 30 -1.01 -4.70 -41.80
C LYS A 30 -1.44 -5.53 -40.58
N PRO A 31 -1.47 -4.97 -39.37
CA PRO A 31 -1.94 -5.74 -38.23
C PRO A 31 -3.38 -6.16 -38.53
N SER A 32 -3.59 -7.43 -38.78
CA SER A 32 -4.93 -7.97 -38.93
C SER A 32 -5.63 -7.88 -37.59
N PHE A 33 -6.50 -6.90 -37.43
CA PHE A 33 -7.32 -6.74 -36.21
C PHE A 33 -8.27 -7.93 -36.13
N ASN A 34 -7.88 -8.94 -35.33
CA ASN A 34 -8.70 -10.11 -35.09
C ASN A 34 -9.60 -9.86 -33.88
N ILE A 35 -10.85 -9.51 -34.16
CA ILE A 35 -11.87 -9.20 -33.13
C ILE A 35 -12.03 -10.34 -32.11
N LYS A 36 -11.87 -11.60 -32.53
CA LYS A 36 -11.97 -12.77 -31.65
C LYS A 36 -10.82 -12.86 -30.66
N SER A 37 -9.59 -12.59 -31.08
CA SER A 37 -8.45 -12.56 -30.14
C SER A 37 -8.54 -11.38 -29.18
N TRP A 38 -8.92 -10.20 -29.67
CA TRP A 38 -9.13 -9.03 -28.83
C TRP A 38 -10.22 -9.24 -27.77
N LEU A 39 -11.36 -9.83 -28.15
CA LEU A 39 -12.44 -10.16 -27.22
C LEU A 39 -12.00 -11.19 -26.17
N ARG A 40 -11.26 -12.23 -26.59
CA ARG A 40 -10.67 -13.21 -25.66
C ARG A 40 -9.74 -12.53 -24.67
N ASP A 41 -8.88 -11.64 -25.11
CA ASP A 41 -7.87 -10.97 -24.27
C ASP A 41 -8.54 -10.05 -23.24
N ILE A 42 -9.63 -9.38 -23.61
CA ILE A 42 -10.47 -8.61 -22.67
C ILE A 42 -11.12 -9.52 -21.65
N ILE A 43 -11.71 -10.64 -22.08
CA ILE A 43 -12.35 -11.59 -21.15
C ILE A 43 -11.32 -12.14 -20.15
N VAL A 44 -10.14 -12.53 -20.64
CA VAL A 44 -9.06 -13.03 -19.77
C VAL A 44 -8.60 -11.96 -18.78
N ALA A 45 -8.38 -10.72 -19.25
CA ALA A 45 -8.00 -9.60 -18.37
C ALA A 45 -9.08 -9.32 -17.33
N PHE A 46 -10.35 -9.38 -17.71
CA PHE A 46 -11.49 -9.17 -16.80
C PHE A 46 -11.58 -10.27 -15.74
N VAL A 47 -11.40 -11.54 -16.14
CA VAL A 47 -11.39 -12.68 -15.21
C VAL A 47 -10.22 -12.56 -14.22
N ILE A 48 -9.03 -12.18 -14.69
CA ILE A 48 -7.86 -11.96 -13.83
C ILE A 48 -8.12 -10.80 -12.87
N ALA A 49 -8.69 -9.69 -13.35
CA ALA A 49 -9.01 -8.53 -12.51
C ALA A 49 -10.02 -8.90 -11.41
N ILE A 50 -11.09 -9.62 -11.76
CA ILE A 50 -12.07 -10.11 -10.78
C ILE A 50 -11.41 -11.04 -9.75
N PHE A 51 -10.56 -11.97 -10.21
CA PHE A 51 -9.83 -12.86 -9.32
C PHE A 51 -8.97 -12.09 -8.32
N ILE A 52 -8.22 -11.08 -8.79
CA ILE A 52 -7.40 -10.21 -7.92
C ILE A 52 -8.30 -9.48 -6.90
N ILE A 53 -9.42 -8.90 -7.34
CA ILE A 53 -10.32 -8.15 -6.46
C ILE A 53 -10.90 -9.07 -5.39
N ILE A 54 -11.36 -10.28 -5.75
CA ILE A 54 -12.00 -11.21 -4.81
C ILE A 54 -10.99 -11.77 -3.80
N PHE A 55 -9.78 -12.11 -4.23
CA PHE A 55 -8.82 -12.80 -3.38
C PHE A 55 -7.85 -11.87 -2.64
N VAL A 56 -7.48 -10.74 -3.23
CA VAL A 56 -6.48 -9.82 -2.67
C VAL A 56 -7.11 -8.73 -1.80
N VAL A 57 -8.31 -8.28 -2.16
CA VAL A 57 -8.97 -7.13 -1.54
C VAL A 57 -10.24 -7.59 -0.80
N GLN A 58 -10.28 -7.34 0.49
CA GLN A 58 -11.47 -7.62 1.30
C GLN A 58 -12.22 -6.32 1.60
N PRO A 59 -13.51 -6.20 1.20
CA PRO A 59 -14.35 -5.11 1.66
C PRO A 59 -14.69 -5.31 3.14
N VAL A 60 -14.53 -4.27 3.94
CA VAL A 60 -14.83 -4.27 5.38
C VAL A 60 -15.65 -3.03 5.71
N LYS A 61 -16.65 -3.20 6.57
CA LYS A 61 -17.42 -2.11 7.15
C LYS A 61 -16.76 -1.69 8.46
N VAL A 62 -16.52 -0.40 8.61
CA VAL A 62 -16.01 0.19 9.86
C VAL A 62 -17.15 0.31 10.85
N GLU A 63 -16.96 -0.22 12.05
CA GLU A 63 -17.90 -0.09 13.15
C GLU A 63 -17.21 0.56 14.36
N GLY A 64 -17.80 1.65 14.83
CA GLY A 64 -17.30 2.44 15.94
C GLY A 64 -16.49 3.67 15.54
N THR A 65 -16.14 4.46 16.52
CA THR A 65 -15.57 5.80 16.34
C THR A 65 -14.08 5.90 16.60
N SER A 66 -13.43 4.80 16.94
CA SER A 66 -12.04 4.80 17.45
C SER A 66 -10.96 5.23 16.47
N MET A 67 -11.28 5.30 15.17
CA MET A 67 -10.37 5.74 14.10
C MET A 67 -10.76 7.11 13.50
N GLN A 68 -11.73 7.79 14.11
CA GLN A 68 -12.05 9.17 13.72
C GLN A 68 -10.86 10.10 13.96
N PRO A 69 -10.65 11.10 13.08
CA PRO A 69 -11.47 11.46 11.93
C PRO A 69 -11.08 10.71 10.64
N VAL A 70 -10.02 9.91 10.67
CA VAL A 70 -9.48 9.25 9.45
C VAL A 70 -10.45 8.20 8.89
N LEU A 71 -11.16 7.48 9.77
CA LEU A 71 -12.24 6.59 9.38
C LEU A 71 -13.47 6.84 10.25
N MET A 72 -14.58 7.09 9.59
CA MET A 72 -15.85 7.34 10.24
C MET A 72 -16.62 6.03 10.48
N ASP A 73 -17.55 6.06 11.44
CA ASP A 73 -18.45 4.92 11.65
C ASP A 73 -19.30 4.66 10.39
N GLN A 74 -19.56 3.39 10.10
CA GLN A 74 -20.30 2.87 8.94
C GLN A 74 -19.62 3.04 7.58
N GLU A 75 -18.43 3.62 7.50
CA GLU A 75 -17.66 3.64 6.26
C GLU A 75 -17.31 2.22 5.78
N ARG A 76 -17.14 2.10 4.46
CA ARG A 76 -16.69 0.86 3.84
C ARG A 76 -15.34 1.07 3.21
N ILE A 77 -14.41 0.22 3.60
CA ILE A 77 -13.02 0.30 3.20
C ILE A 77 -12.55 -0.99 2.53
N PHE A 78 -11.54 -0.86 1.72
CA PHE A 78 -10.79 -2.01 1.21
C PHE A 78 -9.58 -2.31 2.08
N VAL A 79 -9.43 -3.60 2.39
CA VAL A 79 -8.32 -4.14 3.17
C VAL A 79 -7.50 -5.06 2.28
N ASN A 80 -6.21 -4.77 2.13
CA ASN A 80 -5.26 -5.64 1.44
C ASN A 80 -4.76 -6.70 2.42
N ARG A 81 -5.10 -7.96 2.18
CA ARG A 81 -4.75 -9.11 3.03
C ARG A 81 -3.38 -9.69 2.74
N PHE A 82 -2.84 -9.43 1.55
CA PHE A 82 -1.60 -10.06 1.08
C PHE A 82 -0.37 -9.19 1.27
N ILE A 83 -0.55 -7.89 1.53
CA ILE A 83 0.58 -6.96 1.58
C ILE A 83 1.67 -7.41 2.56
N TYR A 84 1.28 -7.97 3.70
CA TYR A 84 2.21 -8.38 4.75
C TYR A 84 2.84 -9.77 4.54
N GLN A 85 2.58 -10.40 3.37
CA GLN A 85 3.35 -11.55 2.89
C GLN A 85 4.60 -11.10 2.11
N PHE A 86 4.60 -9.86 1.59
CA PHE A 86 5.66 -9.32 0.74
C PHE A 86 6.35 -8.09 1.34
N ALA A 87 5.72 -7.45 2.31
CA ALA A 87 6.24 -6.25 2.98
C ALA A 87 6.09 -6.37 4.50
N ASP A 88 6.94 -5.68 5.23
CA ASP A 88 6.80 -5.58 6.67
C ASP A 88 5.74 -4.55 7.07
N ILE A 89 5.13 -4.80 8.23
CA ILE A 89 4.22 -3.86 8.86
C ILE A 89 5.02 -2.64 9.32
N SER A 90 4.60 -1.45 8.89
CA SER A 90 5.31 -0.20 9.12
C SER A 90 4.54 0.71 10.08
N ARG A 91 5.27 1.63 10.72
CA ARG A 91 4.65 2.71 11.52
C ARG A 91 3.73 3.55 10.63
N GLY A 92 2.58 3.94 11.16
CA GLY A 92 1.55 4.67 10.42
C GLY A 92 0.55 3.78 9.68
N ASP A 93 0.84 2.49 9.46
CA ASP A 93 -0.10 1.58 8.81
C ASP A 93 -1.40 1.48 9.62
N VAL A 94 -2.52 1.65 8.95
CA VAL A 94 -3.84 1.34 9.53
C VAL A 94 -4.12 -0.14 9.28
N VAL A 95 -4.06 -0.93 10.34
CA VAL A 95 -4.13 -2.39 10.27
C VAL A 95 -5.45 -2.93 10.78
N VAL A 96 -5.89 -4.03 10.18
CA VAL A 96 -7.02 -4.82 10.65
C VAL A 96 -6.50 -6.11 11.25
N PHE A 97 -6.94 -6.42 12.46
CA PHE A 97 -6.43 -7.54 13.23
C PHE A 97 -7.50 -8.16 14.12
N ARG A 98 -7.30 -9.43 14.50
CA ARG A 98 -8.15 -10.10 15.50
C ARG A 98 -7.78 -9.60 16.88
N TYR A 99 -8.80 -9.25 17.67
CA TYR A 99 -8.59 -8.71 19.00
C TYR A 99 -7.89 -9.74 19.93
N PRO A 100 -6.77 -9.40 20.57
CA PRO A 100 -5.96 -10.38 21.31
C PRO A 100 -6.69 -11.08 22.47
N LYS A 101 -7.73 -10.45 23.07
CA LYS A 101 -8.52 -11.02 24.17
C LYS A 101 -9.79 -11.75 23.70
N ASP A 102 -10.20 -11.57 22.42
CA ASP A 102 -11.33 -12.24 21.81
C ASP A 102 -11.15 -12.28 20.29
N VAL A 103 -10.57 -13.37 19.79
CA VAL A 103 -10.21 -13.55 18.38
C VAL A 103 -11.41 -13.60 17.41
N ASN A 104 -12.63 -13.68 17.94
CA ASN A 104 -13.85 -13.59 17.12
C ASN A 104 -14.18 -12.15 16.73
N LYS A 105 -13.56 -11.17 17.40
CA LYS A 105 -13.71 -9.75 17.11
C LYS A 105 -12.51 -9.24 16.33
N SER A 106 -12.77 -8.39 15.35
CA SER A 106 -11.73 -7.69 14.60
C SER A 106 -11.72 -6.21 14.96
N PHE A 107 -10.52 -5.65 15.07
CA PHE A 107 -10.31 -4.24 15.33
C PHE A 107 -9.51 -3.62 14.20
N ILE A 108 -9.69 -2.32 14.04
CA ILE A 108 -8.90 -1.49 13.13
C ILE A 108 -8.20 -0.41 13.96
N LYS A 109 -6.87 -0.31 13.82
CA LYS A 109 -6.02 0.64 14.55
C LYS A 109 -4.82 1.03 13.73
N ARG A 110 -4.16 2.13 14.12
CA ARG A 110 -2.91 2.58 13.55
C ARG A 110 -1.71 1.99 14.30
N VAL A 111 -0.73 1.51 13.56
CA VAL A 111 0.55 1.04 14.11
C VAL A 111 1.38 2.25 14.52
N LEU A 112 1.69 2.36 15.81
CA LEU A 112 2.55 3.43 16.34
C LEU A 112 4.00 2.97 16.49
N ALA A 113 4.20 1.73 16.94
CA ALA A 113 5.53 1.20 17.15
C ALA A 113 5.64 -0.26 16.65
N VAL A 114 6.80 -0.58 16.10
CA VAL A 114 7.16 -1.88 15.52
C VAL A 114 8.19 -2.60 16.40
N PRO A 115 8.45 -3.90 16.18
CA PRO A 115 9.43 -4.65 16.96
C PRO A 115 10.77 -3.93 17.11
N GLY A 116 11.26 -3.84 18.34
CA GLY A 116 12.50 -3.15 18.70
C GLY A 116 12.38 -1.67 19.00
N ASP A 117 11.22 -1.04 18.71
CA ASP A 117 10.99 0.34 19.14
C ASP A 117 10.78 0.44 20.63
N GLU A 118 11.22 1.56 21.18
CA GLU A 118 10.86 2.01 22.52
C GLU A 118 9.70 3.01 22.40
N ILE A 119 8.55 2.67 22.98
CA ILE A 119 7.37 3.55 23.04
C ILE A 119 7.13 4.04 24.44
N GLU A 120 6.75 5.32 24.55
CA GLU A 120 6.31 5.96 25.79
C GLU A 120 5.22 6.96 25.46
N ILE A 121 4.22 7.10 26.35
CA ILE A 121 3.21 8.14 26.22
C ILE A 121 3.24 8.99 27.52
N ARG A 122 3.42 10.29 27.37
CA ARG A 122 3.44 11.26 28.47
C ARG A 122 2.31 12.26 28.28
N ALA A 123 1.33 12.24 29.18
CA ALA A 123 0.17 13.14 29.11
C ALA A 123 -0.47 13.20 27.72
N GLY A 124 -0.64 12.04 27.08
CA GLY A 124 -1.22 11.89 25.73
C GLY A 124 -0.25 12.05 24.56
N MET A 125 0.95 12.58 24.77
CA MET A 125 1.95 12.75 23.74
C MET A 125 2.79 11.48 23.54
N VAL A 126 2.90 11.02 22.30
CA VAL A 126 3.65 9.80 21.94
C VAL A 126 5.11 10.13 21.74
N TYR A 127 5.96 9.30 22.33
CA TYR A 127 7.42 9.32 22.12
C TYR A 127 7.88 7.97 21.61
N LEU A 128 8.64 7.96 20.54
CA LEU A 128 9.28 6.79 19.96
C LEU A 128 10.81 6.97 20.01
N ASN A 129 11.48 5.99 20.59
CA ASN A 129 12.95 5.98 20.71
C ASN A 129 13.46 7.32 21.30
N GLY A 130 12.75 7.83 22.32
CA GLY A 130 13.05 9.07 23.02
C GLY A 130 12.65 10.37 22.30
N ARG A 131 12.12 10.31 21.06
CA ARG A 131 11.70 11.49 20.29
C ARG A 131 10.19 11.60 20.23
N ARG A 132 9.66 12.82 20.40
CA ARG A 132 8.22 13.08 20.21
C ARG A 132 7.83 12.82 18.77
N VAL A 133 6.72 12.09 18.60
CA VAL A 133 6.10 11.85 17.28
C VAL A 133 5.13 12.98 16.97
N ASP A 134 5.20 13.49 15.73
CA ASP A 134 4.18 14.40 15.22
C ASP A 134 3.03 13.55 14.65
N GLU A 135 1.81 13.87 15.07
CA GLU A 135 0.60 13.10 14.77
C GLU A 135 -0.50 14.02 14.19
N PRO A 136 -0.30 14.55 12.98
CA PRO A 136 -1.23 15.52 12.39
C PRO A 136 -2.62 14.95 12.11
N TYR A 137 -2.76 13.63 12.12
CA TYR A 137 -4.04 12.91 11.97
C TYR A 137 -4.87 12.86 13.26
N VAL A 138 -4.34 13.34 14.40
CA VAL A 138 -5.04 13.38 15.68
C VAL A 138 -5.41 14.82 16.02
N PRO A 139 -6.67 15.24 15.84
CA PRO A 139 -7.11 16.57 16.23
C PRO A 139 -7.00 16.79 17.74
N PRO A 140 -6.82 18.05 18.20
CA PRO A 140 -6.69 18.38 19.62
C PRO A 140 -7.85 17.88 20.48
N GLU A 141 -9.06 17.91 19.96
CA GLU A 141 -10.29 17.44 20.65
C GLU A 141 -10.33 15.94 20.88
N PHE A 142 -9.54 15.16 20.12
CA PHE A 142 -9.46 13.71 20.25
C PHE A 142 -8.30 13.24 21.13
N LEU A 143 -7.44 14.15 21.57
CA LEU A 143 -6.36 13.85 22.48
C LEU A 143 -6.92 13.42 23.86
N ASP A 144 -6.17 12.56 24.53
CA ASP A 144 -6.37 12.27 25.94
C ASP A 144 -5.13 12.66 26.76
N LYS A 145 -5.21 12.51 28.09
CA LYS A 145 -4.09 12.80 28.99
C LYS A 145 -3.47 11.55 29.61
N ARG A 146 -3.82 10.36 29.07
CA ARG A 146 -3.28 9.10 29.58
C ARG A 146 -1.79 9.01 29.32
N SER A 147 -1.10 8.36 30.24
CA SER A 147 0.32 8.03 30.09
C SER A 147 0.49 6.51 29.97
N TYR A 148 1.53 6.11 29.26
CA TYR A 148 1.93 4.71 29.13
C TYR A 148 3.43 4.62 29.40
N PRO A 149 3.88 3.68 30.26
CA PRO A 149 5.28 3.61 30.65
C PRO A 149 6.17 3.27 29.46
N ARG A 150 7.41 3.75 29.53
CA ARG A 150 8.46 3.42 28.56
C ARG A 150 8.57 1.90 28.44
N THR A 151 8.39 1.39 27.24
CA THR A 151 8.32 -0.05 26.98
C THR A 151 8.92 -0.36 25.62
N ILE A 152 9.77 -1.39 25.55
CA ILE A 152 10.32 -1.88 24.28
C ILE A 152 9.31 -2.85 23.65
N VAL A 153 9.00 -2.66 22.37
CA VAL A 153 8.12 -3.54 21.62
C VAL A 153 8.82 -4.87 21.35
N PRO A 154 8.28 -5.99 21.84
CA PRO A 154 8.92 -7.30 21.67
C PRO A 154 8.95 -7.76 20.19
N PRO A 155 9.86 -8.69 19.83
CA PRO A 155 9.88 -9.29 18.51
C PRO A 155 8.52 -9.87 18.11
N GLY A 156 8.10 -9.62 16.85
CA GLY A 156 6.85 -10.11 16.31
C GLY A 156 5.57 -9.46 16.88
N ARG A 157 5.69 -8.37 17.64
CA ARG A 157 4.57 -7.64 18.23
C ARG A 157 4.55 -6.18 17.80
N TYR A 158 3.38 -5.58 17.88
CA TYR A 158 3.12 -4.21 17.41
C TYR A 158 2.31 -3.45 18.45
N PHE A 159 2.64 -2.17 18.64
CA PHE A 159 1.85 -1.28 19.47
C PHE A 159 0.93 -0.46 18.57
N VAL A 160 -0.37 -0.57 18.80
CA VAL A 160 -1.38 0.05 17.95
C VAL A 160 -2.30 0.94 18.77
N MET A 161 -2.73 2.06 18.18
CA MET A 161 -3.67 2.98 18.81
C MET A 161 -4.76 3.42 17.82
N GLY A 162 -5.92 3.79 18.37
CA GLY A 162 -6.93 4.51 17.61
C GLY A 162 -6.53 5.97 17.41
N ASP A 163 -6.98 6.58 16.32
CA ASP A 163 -6.75 8.00 16.07
C ASP A 163 -7.63 8.88 17.00
N HIS A 164 -8.81 8.40 17.37
CA HIS A 164 -9.66 8.98 18.39
C HIS A 164 -9.17 8.58 19.79
N ARG A 165 -8.11 9.22 20.26
CA ARG A 165 -7.33 8.85 21.46
C ARG A 165 -8.16 8.69 22.71
N ASN A 166 -9.09 9.61 22.97
CA ASN A 166 -9.95 9.60 24.16
C ASN A 166 -11.11 8.59 24.05
N SER A 167 -11.40 8.02 22.86
CA SER A 167 -12.47 7.05 22.63
C SER A 167 -11.96 5.75 21.97
N SER A 168 -10.77 5.29 22.35
CA SER A 168 -10.19 4.07 21.78
C SER A 168 -9.79 3.05 22.85
N ASN A 169 -10.25 1.81 22.64
CA ASN A 169 -9.74 0.64 23.35
C ASN A 169 -8.61 0.03 22.50
N ASP A 170 -7.36 0.20 22.91
CA ASP A 170 -6.18 -0.12 22.13
C ASP A 170 -5.01 -0.63 23.00
N SER A 171 -3.79 -0.66 22.46
CA SER A 171 -2.62 -1.21 23.14
C SER A 171 -2.33 -0.58 24.50
N ARG A 172 -2.80 0.62 24.77
CA ARG A 172 -2.69 1.24 26.11
C ARG A 172 -3.45 0.46 27.18
N ASN A 173 -4.49 -0.28 26.79
CA ASN A 173 -5.36 -1.02 27.72
C ASN A 173 -5.03 -2.53 27.77
N TRP A 174 -4.64 -3.13 26.65
CA TRP A 174 -4.49 -4.57 26.53
C TRP A 174 -3.13 -5.04 26.00
N GLY A 175 -2.19 -4.11 25.74
CA GLY A 175 -0.82 -4.43 25.34
C GLY A 175 -0.63 -4.59 23.83
N PHE A 176 0.34 -5.39 23.44
CA PHE A 176 0.76 -5.53 22.05
C PHE A 176 -0.11 -6.49 21.26
N VAL A 177 -0.15 -6.28 19.92
CA VAL A 177 -0.75 -7.20 18.94
C VAL A 177 0.34 -8.08 18.35
N GLU A 178 0.14 -9.38 18.33
CA GLU A 178 1.03 -10.31 17.64
C GLU A 178 0.87 -10.22 16.11
N LYS A 179 1.97 -10.35 15.37
CA LYS A 179 1.98 -10.31 13.89
C LYS A 179 0.93 -11.25 13.27
N ARG A 180 0.77 -12.47 13.82
CA ARG A 180 -0.17 -13.48 13.32
C ARG A 180 -1.65 -13.08 13.43
N LEU A 181 -1.97 -12.12 14.28
CA LEU A 181 -3.33 -11.62 14.43
C LEU A 181 -3.66 -10.52 13.42
N ILE A 182 -2.63 -9.85 12.86
CA ILE A 182 -2.78 -8.80 11.83
C ILE A 182 -2.95 -9.47 10.48
N TYR A 183 -4.14 -9.30 9.89
CA TYR A 183 -4.45 -9.97 8.64
C TYR A 183 -4.60 -9.05 7.43
N GLY A 184 -4.45 -7.73 7.59
CA GLY A 184 -4.48 -6.84 6.44
C GLY A 184 -4.25 -5.38 6.80
N LYS A 185 -4.01 -4.58 5.75
CA LYS A 185 -3.86 -3.13 5.78
C LYS A 185 -5.06 -2.47 5.13
N ALA A 186 -5.72 -1.56 5.85
CA ALA A 186 -6.70 -0.67 5.26
C ALA A 186 -6.00 0.32 4.34
N PHE A 187 -6.48 0.49 3.11
CA PHE A 187 -5.79 1.36 2.16
C PHE A 187 -6.69 2.32 1.40
N PHE A 188 -7.99 2.02 1.30
CA PHE A 188 -8.91 2.87 0.53
C PHE A 188 -10.32 2.83 1.12
N CYS A 189 -10.93 4.02 1.32
CA CYS A 189 -12.34 4.17 1.64
C CYS A 189 -13.12 4.30 0.33
N TYR A 190 -14.12 3.41 0.11
CA TYR A 190 -14.90 3.42 -1.11
C TYR A 190 -16.36 3.82 -0.91
N TRP A 191 -16.80 3.99 0.34
CA TRP A 191 -18.13 4.45 0.69
C TRP A 191 -18.13 5.14 2.06
N PRO A 192 -18.85 6.26 2.23
CA PRO A 192 -19.66 6.99 1.24
C PRO A 192 -18.81 7.68 0.17
N VAL A 193 -19.45 8.11 -0.92
CA VAL A 193 -18.75 8.73 -2.07
C VAL A 193 -18.04 10.03 -1.66
N ASP A 194 -18.59 10.75 -0.68
CA ASP A 194 -18.02 12.00 -0.17
C ASP A 194 -16.66 11.78 0.55
N ASN A 195 -16.39 10.55 1.00
CA ASN A 195 -15.16 10.17 1.73
C ASN A 195 -14.25 9.25 0.90
N LEU A 196 -14.45 9.21 -0.43
CA LEU A 196 -13.57 8.43 -1.32
C LEU A 196 -12.12 8.87 -1.17
N GLY A 197 -11.23 7.94 -0.83
CA GLY A 197 -9.82 8.28 -0.72
C GLY A 197 -8.94 7.20 -0.09
N LEU A 198 -7.64 7.49 -0.11
CA LEU A 198 -6.65 6.64 0.54
C LEU A 198 -6.75 6.80 2.07
N VAL A 199 -6.68 5.69 2.78
CA VAL A 199 -6.53 5.68 4.23
C VAL A 199 -5.06 5.98 4.55
N LYS A 200 -4.82 7.15 5.15
CA LYS A 200 -3.47 7.65 5.46
C LYS A 200 -3.28 7.81 6.97
#